data_cf9685bc64fe2eb68fd101aac3b7335e
#
_entry.id   cf9685bc64fe2eb68fd101aac3b7335e
#
_cell.length_a   1.000
_cell.length_b   1.000
_cell.length_c   1.000
_cell.angle_alpha   90.00
_cell.angle_beta   90.00
_cell.angle_gamma   90.00
#
_symmetry.space_group_name_H-M   'P 1'
#
loop_
_entity.id
_entity.type
_entity.pdbx_description
1 polymer ?
#
loop_
_entity_poly.entity_id
_entity_poly.type
_entity_poly.pdbx_seq_one_letter_code
_entity_poly.pdbx_strand_id
1 'polypeptide(L)'
;MKIVITGGCGFIGSNFIRYIIKKYPEYEILNIDKLTYAGNPENLGDIVNNKNYKFQKKDICDKSIIDDISAGSFGKNYDVIINFAAESHVDRSIGNPEKFLKTDILGTFNLLEIVRKLNFKRFIQISTDEVYGSIQKGSFDESAPLNPSNPYSASKGSADLLVLSYFKTYKSPVVIIRSTNNYGPYQYPEKFIPLFIINAIRNKKLPLYGDGRNVRDYLFVLDNCKGIDIVLHKGKEGEIYNISAGNEKENIYVANKILEYLGKDESLIEFVKDRPGHDKRYSINSDKIRKLGWKDEVSFEDGLKRTVEWYKENVEWWKKILNRQSYKNYYKKQYRK
;
A
#
# COMPACT_ATOMS: atom_id res chain seq x y z
N MET A 1 16.11 -3.19 -17.21
CA MET A 1 16.07 -3.77 -15.84
C MET A 1 14.98 -4.82 -15.80
N LYS A 2 15.23 -5.96 -15.13
CA LYS A 2 14.23 -7.00 -14.90
C LYS A 2 13.76 -6.97 -13.44
N ILE A 3 12.50 -6.71 -13.22
CA ILE A 3 11.94 -6.48 -11.88
C ILE A 3 10.90 -7.53 -11.55
N VAL A 4 11.03 -8.16 -10.40
CA VAL A 4 9.96 -8.95 -9.77
C VAL A 4 9.17 -8.02 -8.86
N ILE A 5 7.87 -7.93 -9.08
CA ILE A 5 6.94 -7.17 -8.23
C ILE A 5 5.99 -8.17 -7.58
N THR A 6 5.94 -8.21 -6.26
CA THR A 6 4.96 -9.02 -5.53
C THR A 6 3.81 -8.17 -5.04
N GLY A 7 2.58 -8.68 -5.06
CA GLY A 7 1.39 -7.90 -4.71
C GLY A 7 1.00 -6.83 -5.74
N GLY A 8 1.43 -7.00 -7.00
CA GLY A 8 1.22 -6.01 -8.05
C GLY A 8 -0.22 -5.88 -8.54
N CYS A 9 -1.12 -6.82 -8.21
CA CYS A 9 -2.56 -6.67 -8.47
C CYS A 9 -3.30 -5.88 -7.39
N GLY A 10 -2.61 -5.46 -6.33
CA GLY A 10 -3.12 -4.56 -5.29
C GLY A 10 -3.15 -3.10 -5.73
N PHE A 11 -3.57 -2.21 -4.82
CA PHE A 11 -3.72 -0.77 -5.07
C PHE A 11 -2.41 -0.08 -5.48
N ILE A 12 -1.42 -0.06 -4.58
CA ILE A 12 -0.16 0.66 -4.82
C ILE A 12 0.65 -0.07 -5.91
N GLY A 13 0.73 -1.41 -5.84
CA GLY A 13 1.48 -2.21 -6.80
C GLY A 13 1.01 -2.03 -8.25
N SER A 14 -0.31 -1.99 -8.51
CA SER A 14 -0.85 -1.79 -9.86
C SER A 14 -0.59 -0.39 -10.41
N ASN A 15 -0.68 0.65 -9.57
CA ASN A 15 -0.31 2.00 -9.95
C ASN A 15 1.21 2.11 -10.23
N PHE A 16 2.05 1.45 -9.43
CA PHE A 16 3.50 1.44 -9.64
C PHE A 16 3.88 0.70 -10.93
N ILE A 17 3.29 -0.46 -11.21
CA ILE A 17 3.52 -1.19 -12.47
C ILE A 17 3.17 -0.31 -13.68
N ARG A 18 2.03 0.34 -13.67
CA ARG A 18 1.60 1.25 -14.74
C ARG A 18 2.55 2.42 -14.90
N TYR A 19 2.96 3.03 -13.79
CA TYR A 19 3.90 4.14 -13.77
C TYR A 19 5.26 3.73 -14.34
N ILE A 20 5.84 2.61 -13.88
CA ILE A 20 7.19 2.21 -14.25
C ILE A 20 7.28 1.75 -15.72
N ILE A 21 6.27 1.02 -16.22
CA ILE A 21 6.21 0.61 -17.64
C ILE A 21 6.08 1.83 -18.56
N LYS A 22 5.29 2.84 -18.16
CA LYS A 22 5.15 4.07 -18.94
C LYS A 22 6.44 4.88 -18.97
N LYS A 23 7.17 4.93 -17.86
CA LYS A 23 8.39 5.72 -17.72
C LYS A 23 9.63 5.04 -18.31
N TYR A 24 9.69 3.71 -18.20
CA TYR A 24 10.81 2.88 -18.67
C TYR A 24 10.26 1.70 -19.50
N PRO A 25 9.89 1.96 -20.76
CA PRO A 25 9.25 0.94 -21.61
C PRO A 25 10.10 -0.31 -21.87
N GLU A 26 11.41 -0.22 -21.65
CA GLU A 26 12.36 -1.33 -21.78
C GLU A 26 12.47 -2.21 -20.52
N TYR A 27 11.83 -1.84 -19.40
CA TYR A 27 11.88 -2.68 -18.21
C TYR A 27 10.94 -3.87 -18.33
N GLU A 28 11.43 -5.04 -17.93
CA GLU A 28 10.67 -6.28 -17.91
C GLU A 28 10.13 -6.54 -16.49
N ILE A 29 8.83 -6.75 -16.37
CA ILE A 29 8.15 -6.90 -15.06
C ILE A 29 7.50 -8.28 -14.96
N LEU A 30 7.95 -9.06 -13.98
CA LEU A 30 7.23 -10.22 -13.48
C LEU A 30 6.39 -9.82 -12.27
N ASN A 31 5.09 -9.78 -12.43
CA ASN A 31 4.15 -9.56 -11.34
C ASN A 31 3.70 -10.87 -10.73
N ILE A 32 3.96 -11.04 -9.45
CA ILE A 32 3.54 -12.23 -8.66
C ILE A 32 2.49 -11.78 -7.65
N ASP A 33 1.29 -12.34 -7.72
CA ASP A 33 0.22 -12.02 -6.78
C ASP A 33 -0.61 -13.27 -6.45
N LYS A 34 -0.93 -13.44 -5.18
CA LYS A 34 -1.78 -14.56 -4.70
C LYS A 34 -3.25 -14.37 -5.08
N LEU A 35 -3.66 -13.14 -5.42
CA LEU A 35 -5.05 -12.75 -5.66
C LEU A 35 -5.94 -13.01 -4.45
N THR A 36 -5.53 -12.49 -3.29
CA THR A 36 -6.37 -12.45 -2.10
C THR A 36 -7.53 -11.47 -2.28
N TYR A 37 -8.20 -11.09 -1.20
CA TYR A 37 -9.39 -10.24 -1.31
C TYR A 37 -9.15 -8.88 -2.01
N ALA A 38 -7.98 -8.28 -1.83
CA ALA A 38 -7.63 -6.98 -2.40
C ALA A 38 -6.83 -7.06 -3.72
N GLY A 39 -6.28 -8.23 -4.05
CA GLY A 39 -5.63 -8.48 -5.34
C GLY A 39 -6.68 -8.60 -6.45
N ASN A 40 -6.67 -7.66 -7.39
CA ASN A 40 -7.63 -7.63 -8.49
C ASN A 40 -6.90 -7.52 -9.84
N PRO A 41 -6.89 -8.58 -10.68
CA PRO A 41 -6.24 -8.53 -11.99
C PRO A 41 -6.80 -7.43 -12.91
N GLU A 42 -8.07 -7.04 -12.75
CA GLU A 42 -8.67 -5.94 -13.51
C GLU A 42 -7.97 -4.59 -13.26
N ASN A 43 -7.22 -4.45 -12.16
CA ASN A 43 -6.40 -3.27 -11.92
C ASN A 43 -5.29 -3.08 -12.98
N LEU A 44 -4.95 -4.11 -13.73
CA LEU A 44 -3.90 -4.11 -14.75
C LEU A 44 -4.42 -4.51 -16.15
N GLY A 45 -5.74 -4.39 -16.38
CA GLY A 45 -6.36 -4.74 -17.65
C GLY A 45 -5.78 -4.00 -18.86
N ASP A 46 -5.31 -2.78 -18.67
CA ASP A 46 -4.61 -1.97 -19.67
C ASP A 46 -3.14 -2.37 -19.91
N ILE A 47 -2.56 -3.17 -19.00
CA ILE A 47 -1.14 -3.58 -19.02
C ILE A 47 -0.96 -5.05 -19.47
N VAL A 48 -1.99 -5.87 -19.34
CA VAL A 48 -1.88 -7.34 -19.51
C VAL A 48 -1.29 -7.78 -20.87
N ASN A 49 -1.49 -6.99 -21.91
CA ASN A 49 -0.98 -7.26 -23.27
C ASN A 49 0.40 -6.62 -23.55
N ASN A 50 1.01 -5.95 -22.57
CA ASN A 50 2.35 -5.40 -22.76
C ASN A 50 3.38 -6.54 -22.84
N LYS A 51 4.21 -6.55 -23.88
CA LYS A 51 5.24 -7.59 -24.10
C LYS A 51 6.25 -7.72 -22.95
N ASN A 52 6.47 -6.64 -22.22
CA ASN A 52 7.41 -6.55 -21.10
C ASN A 52 6.74 -6.74 -19.73
N TYR A 53 5.47 -7.21 -19.72
CA TYR A 53 4.75 -7.55 -18.51
C TYR A 53 4.33 -9.03 -18.53
N LYS A 54 4.58 -9.72 -17.43
CA LYS A 54 4.05 -11.08 -17.20
C LYS A 54 3.46 -11.20 -15.81
N PHE A 55 2.40 -11.96 -15.72
CA PHE A 55 1.71 -12.23 -14.47
C PHE A 55 1.83 -13.70 -14.09
N GLN A 56 2.07 -13.94 -12.79
CA GLN A 56 2.06 -15.28 -12.22
C GLN A 56 1.25 -15.28 -10.91
N LYS A 57 0.26 -16.16 -10.83
CA LYS A 57 -0.52 -16.35 -9.60
C LYS A 57 0.26 -17.25 -8.66
N LYS A 58 0.83 -16.68 -7.58
CA LYS A 58 1.60 -17.41 -6.57
C LYS A 58 1.56 -16.71 -5.22
N ASP A 59 1.69 -17.49 -4.14
CA ASP A 59 1.82 -17.00 -2.78
C ASP A 59 3.30 -16.81 -2.43
N ILE A 60 3.67 -15.65 -1.89
CA ILE A 60 5.03 -15.41 -1.39
C ILE A 60 5.42 -16.31 -0.21
N CYS A 61 4.42 -16.88 0.48
CA CYS A 61 4.64 -17.87 1.54
C CYS A 61 4.98 -19.27 1.01
N ASP A 62 4.76 -19.54 -0.28
CA ASP A 62 5.09 -20.81 -0.90
C ASP A 62 6.59 -20.88 -1.23
N LYS A 63 7.29 -21.84 -0.64
CA LYS A 63 8.73 -22.00 -0.86
C LYS A 63 9.12 -22.27 -2.32
N SER A 64 8.20 -22.82 -3.13
CA SER A 64 8.43 -23.06 -4.56
C SER A 64 8.46 -21.79 -5.41
N ILE A 65 8.18 -20.60 -4.83
CA ILE A 65 8.32 -19.32 -5.55
C ILE A 65 9.75 -19.08 -6.04
N ILE A 66 10.76 -19.65 -5.36
CA ILE A 66 12.15 -19.59 -5.81
C ILE A 66 12.34 -20.29 -7.16
N ASP A 67 11.68 -21.44 -7.36
CA ASP A 67 11.79 -22.21 -8.59
C ASP A 67 11.16 -21.42 -9.76
N ASP A 68 10.02 -20.79 -9.50
CA ASP A 68 9.31 -19.96 -10.48
C ASP A 68 10.15 -18.74 -10.91
N ILE A 69 10.79 -18.07 -9.95
CA ILE A 69 11.67 -16.93 -10.25
C ILE A 69 12.94 -17.40 -10.95
N SER A 70 13.51 -18.53 -10.55
CA SER A 70 14.73 -19.10 -11.15
C SER A 70 14.50 -19.58 -12.57
N ALA A 71 13.33 -20.17 -12.86
CA ALA A 71 12.95 -20.58 -14.21
C ALA A 71 12.86 -19.41 -15.19
N GLY A 72 12.50 -18.22 -14.67
CA GLY A 72 12.58 -16.95 -15.37
C GLY A 72 11.60 -16.79 -16.52
N SER A 73 10.51 -16.09 -16.32
CA SER A 73 9.55 -15.76 -17.39
C SER A 73 10.12 -14.87 -18.49
N PHE A 74 11.15 -14.08 -18.18
CA PHE A 74 11.93 -13.25 -19.12
C PHE A 74 13.39 -13.72 -19.23
N GLY A 75 13.64 -15.02 -19.03
CA GLY A 75 15.00 -15.55 -18.87
C GLY A 75 15.55 -15.35 -17.46
N LYS A 76 16.68 -15.96 -17.17
CA LYS A 76 17.34 -15.89 -15.86
C LYS A 76 17.84 -14.48 -15.55
N ASN A 77 18.14 -14.23 -14.27
CA ASN A 77 18.77 -13.00 -13.77
C ASN A 77 17.86 -11.78 -13.71
N TYR A 78 16.93 -11.80 -12.79
CA TYR A 78 16.23 -10.59 -12.37
C TYR A 78 17.17 -9.70 -11.54
N ASP A 79 16.97 -8.37 -11.68
CA ASP A 79 17.80 -7.39 -10.99
C ASP A 79 17.25 -7.03 -9.61
N VAL A 80 15.92 -6.87 -9.49
CA VAL A 80 15.27 -6.28 -8.32
C VAL A 80 14.02 -7.06 -7.94
N ILE A 81 13.77 -7.17 -6.62
CA ILE A 81 12.46 -7.51 -6.06
C ILE A 81 11.88 -6.28 -5.36
N ILE A 82 10.63 -5.92 -5.67
CA ILE A 82 9.86 -4.91 -4.93
C ILE A 82 8.66 -5.60 -4.30
N ASN A 83 8.63 -5.64 -2.97
CA ASN A 83 7.61 -6.36 -2.22
C ASN A 83 6.46 -5.43 -1.81
N PHE A 84 5.36 -5.45 -2.58
CA PHE A 84 4.07 -4.86 -2.20
C PHE A 84 3.13 -5.88 -1.56
N ALA A 85 3.43 -7.18 -1.64
CA ALA A 85 2.55 -8.21 -1.08
C ALA A 85 2.49 -8.09 0.43
N ALA A 86 1.29 -7.89 0.94
CA ALA A 86 0.99 -7.75 2.37
C ALA A 86 -0.50 -7.96 2.63
N GLU A 87 -0.85 -8.31 3.85
CA GLU A 87 -2.17 -8.02 4.37
C GLU A 87 -2.20 -6.57 4.87
N SER A 88 -3.24 -5.79 4.55
CA SER A 88 -3.12 -4.32 4.64
C SER A 88 -4.26 -3.59 5.37
N HIS A 89 -5.16 -4.29 6.04
CA HIS A 89 -6.31 -3.65 6.69
C HIS A 89 -6.32 -3.88 8.20
N VAL A 90 -6.18 -2.79 8.98
CA VAL A 90 -6.11 -2.84 10.45
C VAL A 90 -7.29 -3.61 11.06
N ASP A 91 -8.55 -3.30 10.66
CA ASP A 91 -9.73 -3.98 11.22
C ASP A 91 -9.72 -5.49 10.94
N ARG A 92 -9.17 -5.91 9.79
CA ARG A 92 -8.95 -7.33 9.48
C ARG A 92 -7.88 -7.95 10.36
N SER A 93 -6.83 -7.21 10.72
CA SER A 93 -5.75 -7.70 11.58
C SER A 93 -6.22 -7.95 13.01
N ILE A 94 -7.15 -7.11 13.50
CA ILE A 94 -7.78 -7.31 14.82
C ILE A 94 -8.63 -8.59 14.83
N GLY A 95 -9.29 -8.89 13.71
CA GLY A 95 -10.15 -10.07 13.59
C GLY A 95 -9.44 -11.39 13.28
N ASN A 96 -8.26 -11.33 12.62
CA ASN A 96 -7.45 -12.51 12.25
C ASN A 96 -5.98 -12.12 12.04
N PRO A 97 -5.19 -12.00 13.12
CA PRO A 97 -3.79 -11.60 13.06
C PRO A 97 -2.87 -12.62 12.37
N GLU A 98 -3.21 -13.92 12.41
CA GLU A 98 -2.36 -15.00 11.88
C GLU A 98 -2.01 -14.79 10.40
N LYS A 99 -2.96 -14.33 9.58
CA LYS A 99 -2.73 -14.07 8.16
C LYS A 99 -1.66 -13.01 7.94
N PHE A 100 -1.64 -12.00 8.81
CA PHE A 100 -0.65 -10.92 8.76
C PHE A 100 0.75 -11.45 9.08
N LEU A 101 0.88 -12.26 10.14
CA LEU A 101 2.16 -12.88 10.48
C LEU A 101 2.68 -13.77 9.34
N LYS A 102 1.83 -14.56 8.72
CA LYS A 102 2.21 -15.42 7.59
C LYS A 102 2.65 -14.59 6.40
N THR A 103 1.82 -13.67 5.93
CA THR A 103 2.12 -12.92 4.70
C THR A 103 3.26 -11.94 4.91
N ASP A 104 3.17 -11.10 5.96
CA ASP A 104 4.08 -9.97 6.10
C ASP A 104 5.45 -10.40 6.63
N ILE A 105 5.53 -11.42 7.51
CA ILE A 105 6.79 -11.88 8.09
C ILE A 105 7.35 -13.07 7.32
N LEU A 106 6.62 -14.19 7.26
CA LEU A 106 7.11 -15.40 6.61
C LEU A 106 7.25 -15.21 5.09
N GLY A 107 6.33 -14.51 4.45
CA GLY A 107 6.43 -14.17 3.03
C GLY A 107 7.66 -13.30 2.75
N THR A 108 7.92 -12.27 3.58
CA THR A 108 9.14 -11.44 3.46
C THR A 108 10.41 -12.26 3.67
N PHE A 109 10.42 -13.15 4.66
CA PHE A 109 11.55 -14.09 4.87
C PHE A 109 11.85 -14.90 3.61
N ASN A 110 10.84 -15.50 2.97
CA ASN A 110 11.05 -16.28 1.75
C ASN A 110 11.66 -15.43 0.63
N LEU A 111 11.18 -14.19 0.45
CA LEU A 111 11.74 -13.30 -0.56
C LEU A 111 13.20 -12.90 -0.26
N LEU A 112 13.54 -12.67 1.00
CA LEU A 112 14.91 -12.36 1.42
C LEU A 112 15.85 -13.55 1.14
N GLU A 113 15.41 -14.79 1.39
CA GLU A 113 16.19 -15.99 1.04
C GLU A 113 16.39 -16.13 -0.47
N ILE A 114 15.39 -15.74 -1.28
CA ILE A 114 15.50 -15.70 -2.75
C ILE A 114 16.54 -14.65 -3.17
N VAL A 115 16.46 -13.45 -2.60
CA VAL A 115 17.43 -12.37 -2.87
C VAL A 115 18.85 -12.83 -2.62
N ARG A 116 19.07 -13.48 -1.48
CA ARG A 116 20.40 -14.01 -1.08
C ARG A 116 20.88 -15.13 -1.98
N LYS A 117 20.02 -16.11 -2.32
CA LYS A 117 20.39 -17.29 -3.11
C LYS A 117 20.58 -17.00 -4.60
N LEU A 118 19.82 -16.07 -5.15
CA LEU A 118 19.85 -15.73 -6.57
C LEU A 118 20.64 -14.45 -6.88
N ASN A 119 21.31 -13.87 -5.89
CA ASN A 119 22.17 -12.69 -6.03
C ASN A 119 21.46 -11.50 -6.69
N PHE A 120 20.26 -11.16 -6.23
CA PHE A 120 19.57 -9.94 -6.66
C PHE A 120 20.40 -8.72 -6.31
N LYS A 121 20.35 -7.70 -7.17
CA LYS A 121 21.05 -6.42 -6.97
C LYS A 121 20.33 -5.51 -5.97
N ARG A 122 19.03 -5.75 -5.74
CA ARG A 122 18.22 -4.94 -4.81
C ARG A 122 16.94 -5.65 -4.37
N PHE A 123 16.59 -5.44 -3.11
CA PHE A 123 15.28 -5.76 -2.54
C PHE A 123 14.68 -4.51 -1.92
N ILE A 124 13.44 -4.17 -2.29
CA ILE A 124 12.71 -3.04 -1.71
C ILE A 124 11.49 -3.56 -0.97
N GLN A 125 11.45 -3.31 0.34
CA GLN A 125 10.30 -3.61 1.18
C GLN A 125 9.38 -2.38 1.24
N ILE A 126 8.13 -2.54 0.82
CA ILE A 126 7.10 -1.51 1.02
C ILE A 126 6.47 -1.70 2.39
N SER A 127 6.68 -0.73 3.26
CA SER A 127 6.22 -0.68 4.63
C SER A 127 5.25 0.50 4.84
N THR A 128 5.03 0.91 6.07
CA THR A 128 4.05 1.91 6.47
C THR A 128 4.59 2.77 7.62
N ASP A 129 4.12 4.01 7.73
CA ASP A 129 4.35 4.90 8.85
C ASP A 129 3.74 4.39 10.17
N GLU A 130 2.72 3.54 10.09
CA GLU A 130 2.06 2.95 11.26
C GLU A 130 3.00 2.13 12.16
N VAL A 131 4.17 1.71 11.65
CA VAL A 131 5.18 0.99 12.44
C VAL A 131 5.79 1.85 13.55
N TYR A 132 5.77 3.17 13.41
CA TYR A 132 6.27 4.09 14.43
C TYR A 132 5.28 4.34 15.58
N GLY A 133 3.99 4.03 15.36
CA GLY A 133 2.91 4.33 16.31
C GLY A 133 2.43 5.78 16.24
N SER A 134 1.65 6.18 17.25
CA SER A 134 1.04 7.51 17.31
C SER A 134 1.98 8.56 17.87
N ILE A 135 1.91 9.79 17.33
CA ILE A 135 2.66 10.95 17.81
C ILE A 135 1.76 12.17 17.96
N GLN A 136 1.86 12.87 19.10
CA GLN A 136 1.02 14.05 19.37
C GLN A 136 1.57 15.32 18.70
N LYS A 137 2.88 15.52 18.72
CA LYS A 137 3.57 16.71 18.17
C LYS A 137 4.83 16.28 17.42
N GLY A 138 5.20 17.05 16.38
CA GLY A 138 6.34 16.73 15.54
C GLY A 138 6.07 15.60 14.55
N SER A 139 7.12 14.98 14.03
CA SER A 139 7.08 13.86 13.09
C SER A 139 8.25 12.91 13.34
N PHE A 140 8.05 11.63 13.11
CA PHE A 140 9.12 10.64 13.19
C PHE A 140 10.03 10.72 11.97
N ASP A 141 11.33 10.63 12.18
CA ASP A 141 12.31 10.35 11.13
C ASP A 141 12.62 8.84 11.05
N GLU A 142 13.48 8.46 10.13
CA GLU A 142 13.81 7.05 9.88
C GLU A 142 14.61 6.39 11.01
N SER A 143 15.15 7.15 11.96
CA SER A 143 15.89 6.66 13.13
C SER A 143 14.99 6.35 14.33
N ALA A 144 13.73 6.80 14.28
CA ALA A 144 12.79 6.62 15.38
C ALA A 144 12.52 5.13 15.67
N PRO A 145 12.36 4.75 16.95
CA PRO A 145 12.06 3.38 17.33
C PRO A 145 10.66 2.97 16.86
N LEU A 146 10.47 1.68 16.58
CA LEU A 146 9.17 1.12 16.23
C LEU A 146 8.33 0.93 17.49
N ASN A 147 7.07 1.37 17.44
CA ASN A 147 6.10 1.26 18.53
C ASN A 147 4.69 0.99 17.99
N PRO A 148 4.47 -0.14 17.28
CA PRO A 148 3.20 -0.47 16.65
C PRO A 148 2.08 -0.70 17.65
N SER A 149 0.86 -0.20 17.37
CA SER A 149 -0.31 -0.25 18.24
C SER A 149 -1.31 -1.36 17.90
N ASN A 150 -1.14 -2.05 16.77
CA ASN A 150 -2.08 -3.07 16.30
C ASN A 150 -1.35 -4.22 15.56
N PRO A 151 -2.01 -5.39 15.33
CA PRO A 151 -1.35 -6.54 14.72
C PRO A 151 -0.82 -6.29 13.30
N TYR A 152 -1.47 -5.43 12.50
CA TYR A 152 -0.98 -5.05 11.17
C TYR A 152 0.33 -4.27 11.27
N SER A 153 0.37 -3.18 12.03
CA SER A 153 1.58 -2.39 12.18
C SER A 153 2.71 -3.19 12.83
N ALA A 154 2.38 -4.12 13.76
CA ALA A 154 3.35 -5.02 14.37
C ALA A 154 3.93 -6.01 13.34
N SER A 155 3.12 -6.61 12.46
CA SER A 155 3.63 -7.52 11.41
C SER A 155 4.53 -6.79 10.40
N LYS A 156 4.17 -5.55 10.02
CA LYS A 156 5.01 -4.73 9.14
C LYS A 156 6.33 -4.32 9.80
N GLY A 157 6.28 -3.89 11.07
CA GLY A 157 7.49 -3.57 11.84
C GLY A 157 8.42 -4.77 12.03
N SER A 158 7.85 -5.95 12.27
CA SER A 158 8.62 -7.20 12.36
C SER A 158 9.29 -7.56 11.02
N ALA A 159 8.58 -7.37 9.90
CA ALA A 159 9.16 -7.56 8.57
C ALA A 159 10.31 -6.56 8.32
N ASP A 160 10.17 -5.29 8.71
CA ASP A 160 11.22 -4.28 8.59
C ASP A 160 12.48 -4.67 9.38
N LEU A 161 12.31 -5.14 10.62
CA LEU A 161 13.43 -5.60 11.46
C LEU A 161 14.13 -6.82 10.82
N LEU A 162 13.37 -7.74 10.26
CA LEU A 162 13.90 -8.89 9.53
C LEU A 162 14.73 -8.44 8.31
N VAL A 163 14.20 -7.52 7.50
CA VAL A 163 14.90 -6.95 6.33
C VAL A 163 16.23 -6.31 6.74
N LEU A 164 16.24 -5.48 7.79
CA LEU A 164 17.46 -4.84 8.28
C LEU A 164 18.48 -5.85 8.85
N SER A 165 18.00 -6.94 9.45
CA SER A 165 18.89 -8.01 9.94
C SER A 165 19.63 -8.69 8.79
N TYR A 166 18.98 -8.88 7.64
CA TYR A 166 19.62 -9.44 6.44
C TYR A 166 20.71 -8.54 5.87
N PHE A 167 20.53 -7.22 5.91
CA PHE A 167 21.61 -6.29 5.56
C PHE A 167 22.80 -6.42 6.54
N LYS A 168 22.53 -6.40 7.84
CA LYS A 168 23.59 -6.45 8.87
C LYS A 168 24.37 -7.75 8.81
N THR A 169 23.67 -8.89 8.68
CA THR A 169 24.27 -10.22 8.76
C THR A 169 24.85 -10.70 7.44
N TYR A 170 24.08 -10.57 6.35
CA TYR A 170 24.43 -11.17 5.06
C TYR A 170 24.86 -10.15 4.00
N LYS A 171 24.84 -8.85 4.33
CA LYS A 171 25.08 -7.74 3.38
C LYS A 171 24.14 -7.79 2.19
N SER A 172 22.92 -8.32 2.40
CA SER A 172 21.89 -8.33 1.36
C SER A 172 21.51 -6.90 0.94
N PRO A 173 21.35 -6.61 -0.36
CA PRO A 173 21.13 -5.26 -0.87
C PRO A 173 19.67 -4.80 -0.67
N VAL A 174 19.27 -4.58 0.57
CA VAL A 174 17.89 -4.27 0.96
C VAL A 174 17.69 -2.78 1.22
N VAL A 175 16.47 -2.30 0.94
CA VAL A 175 16.01 -0.94 1.25
C VAL A 175 14.57 -1.03 1.75
N ILE A 176 14.19 -0.18 2.70
CA ILE A 176 12.82 -0.09 3.22
C ILE A 176 12.21 1.26 2.84
N ILE A 177 10.95 1.26 2.43
CA ILE A 177 10.14 2.46 2.21
C ILE A 177 8.96 2.43 3.18
N ARG A 178 8.80 3.48 3.98
CA ARG A 178 7.66 3.69 4.86
C ARG A 178 6.84 4.86 4.35
N SER A 179 5.64 4.59 3.84
CA SER A 179 4.76 5.62 3.29
C SER A 179 3.60 5.92 4.23
N THR A 180 3.12 7.16 4.20
CA THR A 180 1.88 7.59 4.85
C THR A 180 0.63 7.05 4.14
N ASN A 181 -0.56 7.46 4.56
CA ASN A 181 -1.81 6.94 4.02
C ASN A 181 -1.99 7.26 2.54
N ASN A 182 -1.73 6.27 1.69
CA ASN A 182 -1.94 6.39 0.25
C ASN A 182 -3.43 6.43 -0.11
N TYR A 183 -3.80 7.26 -1.11
CA TYR A 183 -5.12 7.30 -1.68
C TYR A 183 -5.05 7.54 -3.20
N GLY A 184 -6.11 7.18 -3.94
CA GLY A 184 -6.16 7.36 -5.39
C GLY A 184 -6.91 6.26 -6.15
N PRO A 185 -6.77 6.22 -7.47
CA PRO A 185 -7.36 5.22 -8.35
C PRO A 185 -7.00 3.79 -7.95
N TYR A 186 -7.95 2.86 -8.09
CA TYR A 186 -7.82 1.42 -7.78
C TYR A 186 -7.68 1.08 -6.28
N GLN A 187 -7.81 2.04 -5.35
CA GLN A 187 -7.81 1.72 -3.93
C GLN A 187 -9.03 0.86 -3.56
N TYR A 188 -8.80 -0.22 -2.79
CA TYR A 188 -9.85 -1.19 -2.50
C TYR A 188 -11.03 -0.57 -1.73
N PRO A 189 -12.30 -0.87 -2.09
CA PRO A 189 -13.51 -0.22 -1.59
C PRO A 189 -13.77 -0.27 -0.08
N GLU A 190 -13.04 -1.06 0.70
CA GLU A 190 -13.16 -1.10 2.15
C GLU A 190 -12.34 -0.01 2.88
N LYS A 191 -11.41 0.66 2.17
CA LYS A 191 -10.60 1.72 2.74
C LYS A 191 -11.40 3.01 2.85
N PHE A 192 -11.02 3.88 3.80
CA PHE A 192 -11.76 5.06 4.20
C PHE A 192 -12.23 5.95 3.02
N ILE A 193 -11.32 6.47 2.22
CA ILE A 193 -11.68 7.36 1.09
C ILE A 193 -12.58 6.66 0.07
N PRO A 194 -12.23 5.48 -0.51
CA PRO A 194 -13.11 4.84 -1.48
C PRO A 194 -14.45 4.39 -0.89
N LEU A 195 -14.48 3.91 0.35
CA LEU A 195 -15.73 3.55 1.01
C LEU A 195 -16.69 4.73 1.08
N PHE A 196 -16.18 5.90 1.49
CA PHE A 196 -16.96 7.11 1.65
C PHE A 196 -17.44 7.64 0.29
N ILE A 197 -16.57 7.67 -0.72
CA ILE A 197 -16.97 8.06 -2.09
C ILE A 197 -18.08 7.15 -2.61
N ILE A 198 -17.91 5.83 -2.54
CA ILE A 198 -18.88 4.86 -3.05
C ILE A 198 -20.21 4.94 -2.30
N ASN A 199 -20.16 5.08 -0.97
CA ASN A 199 -21.36 5.24 -0.17
C ASN A 199 -22.10 6.53 -0.50
N ALA A 200 -21.39 7.66 -0.64
CA ALA A 200 -21.98 8.93 -1.03
C ALA A 200 -22.61 8.89 -2.43
N ILE A 201 -21.95 8.30 -3.44
CA ILE A 201 -22.51 8.05 -4.78
C ILE A 201 -23.82 7.25 -4.68
N ARG A 202 -23.92 6.32 -3.76
CA ARG A 202 -25.09 5.44 -3.55
C ARG A 202 -26.12 5.99 -2.55
N ASN A 203 -25.94 7.23 -2.09
CA ASN A 203 -26.76 7.86 -1.03
C ASN A 203 -26.87 7.00 0.24
N LYS A 204 -25.76 6.37 0.64
CA LYS A 204 -25.66 5.58 1.87
C LYS A 204 -24.87 6.33 2.94
N LYS A 205 -25.10 5.98 4.21
CA LYS A 205 -24.37 6.54 5.34
C LYS A 205 -22.87 6.29 5.23
N LEU A 206 -22.09 7.29 5.65
CA LEU A 206 -20.63 7.29 5.75
C LEU A 206 -20.25 6.97 7.21
N PRO A 207 -19.85 5.74 7.54
CA PRO A 207 -19.58 5.35 8.93
C PRO A 207 -18.25 5.92 9.41
N LEU A 208 -18.28 7.05 10.12
CA LEU A 208 -17.13 7.74 10.65
C LEU A 208 -16.83 7.31 12.08
N TYR A 209 -15.64 6.78 12.32
CA TYR A 209 -15.23 6.29 13.63
C TYR A 209 -15.06 7.42 14.66
N GLY A 210 -15.58 7.20 15.89
CA GLY A 210 -15.44 8.12 17.02
C GLY A 210 -16.03 9.50 16.70
N ASP A 211 -15.25 10.55 16.92
CA ASP A 211 -15.58 11.94 16.62
C ASP A 211 -15.04 12.42 15.24
N GLY A 212 -14.36 11.55 14.52
CA GLY A 212 -13.76 11.85 13.22
C GLY A 212 -12.50 12.71 13.26
N ARG A 213 -11.95 13.01 14.45
CA ARG A 213 -10.77 13.89 14.63
C ARG A 213 -9.42 13.17 14.56
N ASN A 214 -9.40 11.88 14.19
CA ASN A 214 -8.14 11.21 13.91
C ASN A 214 -7.48 11.85 12.70
N VAL A 215 -6.19 12.18 12.84
CA VAL A 215 -5.40 12.87 11.82
C VAL A 215 -4.58 11.86 11.04
N ARG A 216 -4.58 11.99 9.72
CA ARG A 216 -3.76 11.20 8.80
C ARG A 216 -3.06 12.12 7.81
N ASP A 217 -1.85 11.76 7.44
CA ASP A 217 -1.16 12.37 6.31
C ASP A 217 -1.51 11.61 5.03
N TYR A 218 -2.10 12.31 4.09
CA TYR A 218 -2.62 11.73 2.85
C TYR A 218 -1.66 11.95 1.68
N LEU A 219 -1.13 10.85 1.13
CA LEU A 219 -0.21 10.83 0.01
C LEU A 219 -0.91 10.31 -1.25
N PHE A 220 -0.95 11.12 -2.31
CA PHE A 220 -1.50 10.66 -3.57
C PHE A 220 -0.64 9.54 -4.17
N VAL A 221 -1.28 8.46 -4.61
CA VAL A 221 -0.58 7.22 -4.98
C VAL A 221 0.47 7.39 -6.06
N LEU A 222 0.29 8.31 -7.02
CA LEU A 222 1.29 8.56 -8.06
C LEU A 222 2.55 9.24 -7.50
N ASP A 223 2.43 10.10 -6.51
CA ASP A 223 3.60 10.71 -5.86
C ASP A 223 4.36 9.69 -5.01
N ASN A 224 3.65 8.74 -4.38
CA ASN A 224 4.29 7.58 -3.77
C ASN A 224 5.03 6.72 -4.81
N CYS A 225 4.42 6.44 -5.97
CA CYS A 225 5.08 5.71 -7.06
C CYS A 225 6.38 6.40 -7.53
N LYS A 226 6.38 7.74 -7.62
CA LYS A 226 7.60 8.52 -7.93
C LYS A 226 8.66 8.38 -6.83
N GLY A 227 8.24 8.36 -5.57
CA GLY A 227 9.14 8.12 -4.43
C GLY A 227 9.78 6.74 -4.47
N ILE A 228 8.98 5.70 -4.73
CA ILE A 228 9.48 4.33 -4.89
C ILE A 228 10.48 4.25 -6.05
N ASP A 229 10.20 4.90 -7.17
CA ASP A 229 11.09 4.96 -8.33
C ASP A 229 12.43 5.65 -8.00
N ILE A 230 12.41 6.77 -7.28
CA ILE A 230 13.63 7.44 -6.83
C ILE A 230 14.46 6.53 -5.93
N VAL A 231 13.82 5.84 -4.97
CA VAL A 231 14.50 4.89 -4.09
C VAL A 231 15.03 3.67 -4.86
N LEU A 232 14.29 3.18 -5.86
CA LEU A 232 14.72 2.10 -6.75
C LEU A 232 16.07 2.43 -7.39
N HIS A 233 16.28 3.65 -7.85
CA HIS A 233 17.47 4.05 -8.61
C HIS A 233 18.58 4.69 -7.75
N LYS A 234 18.21 5.41 -6.69
CA LYS A 234 19.14 6.23 -5.89
C LYS A 234 19.22 5.85 -4.41
N GLY A 235 18.32 4.97 -3.93
CA GLY A 235 18.33 4.56 -2.52
C GLY A 235 19.61 3.81 -2.16
N LYS A 236 20.12 4.04 -0.97
CA LYS A 236 21.30 3.33 -0.44
C LYS A 236 20.87 2.05 0.27
N GLU A 237 21.65 0.99 0.11
CA GLU A 237 21.44 -0.28 0.75
C GLU A 237 21.50 -0.17 2.29
N GLY A 238 20.65 -0.92 2.97
CA GLY A 238 20.53 -0.89 4.42
C GLY A 238 19.76 0.31 4.97
N GLU A 239 19.29 1.23 4.12
CA GLU A 239 18.64 2.45 4.53
C GLU A 239 17.11 2.34 4.48
N ILE A 240 16.47 3.17 5.30
CA ILE A 240 15.03 3.39 5.33
C ILE A 240 14.75 4.75 4.70
N TYR A 241 13.65 4.87 3.97
CA TYR A 241 13.15 6.12 3.41
C TYR A 241 11.67 6.30 3.76
N ASN A 242 11.37 7.38 4.45
CA ASN A 242 10.00 7.82 4.71
C ASN A 242 9.46 8.60 3.50
N ILE A 243 8.20 8.37 3.13
CA ILE A 243 7.49 9.12 2.08
C ILE A 243 6.19 9.68 2.64
N SER A 244 6.15 10.99 2.77
CA SER A 244 5.05 11.78 3.34
C SER A 244 4.90 13.09 2.55
N ALA A 245 3.66 13.44 2.23
CA ALA A 245 3.36 14.72 1.58
C ALA A 245 3.19 15.87 2.59
N GLY A 246 3.07 15.57 3.90
CA GLY A 246 2.75 16.56 4.92
C GLY A 246 1.30 17.08 4.83
N ASN A 247 0.42 16.35 4.16
CA ASN A 247 -0.99 16.70 3.98
C ASN A 247 -1.85 16.14 5.12
N GLU A 248 -1.56 16.57 6.35
CA GLU A 248 -2.31 16.13 7.53
C GLU A 248 -3.73 16.68 7.53
N LYS A 249 -4.72 15.80 7.60
CA LYS A 249 -6.15 16.14 7.64
C LYS A 249 -6.88 15.27 8.67
N GLU A 250 -7.87 15.86 9.35
CA GLU A 250 -8.83 15.10 10.14
C GLU A 250 -9.76 14.28 9.24
N ASN A 251 -10.17 13.11 9.67
CA ASN A 251 -11.06 12.24 8.90
C ASN A 251 -12.41 12.93 8.60
N ILE A 252 -12.94 13.73 9.53
CA ILE A 252 -14.17 14.50 9.31
C ILE A 252 -14.01 15.53 8.18
N TYR A 253 -12.85 16.20 8.09
CA TYR A 253 -12.56 17.13 7.00
C TYR A 253 -12.59 16.41 5.64
N VAL A 254 -11.94 15.23 5.56
CA VAL A 254 -11.92 14.43 4.33
C VAL A 254 -13.33 13.96 3.96
N ALA A 255 -14.15 13.54 4.93
CA ALA A 255 -15.53 13.15 4.70
C ALA A 255 -16.36 14.30 4.09
N ASN A 256 -16.25 15.49 4.68
CA ASN A 256 -16.97 16.69 4.19
C ASN A 256 -16.51 17.08 2.79
N LYS A 257 -15.21 17.02 2.49
CA LYS A 257 -14.70 17.29 1.14
C LYS A 257 -15.20 16.29 0.08
N ILE A 258 -15.31 15.01 0.44
CA ILE A 258 -15.92 14.01 -0.46
C ILE A 258 -17.38 14.36 -0.75
N LEU A 259 -18.15 14.72 0.26
CA LEU A 259 -19.57 15.12 0.09
C LEU A 259 -19.68 16.40 -0.76
N GLU A 260 -18.86 17.41 -0.51
CA GLU A 260 -18.78 18.65 -1.29
C GLU A 260 -18.54 18.34 -2.79
N TYR A 261 -17.52 17.52 -3.12
CA TYR A 261 -17.20 17.18 -4.52
C TYR A 261 -18.28 16.34 -5.21
N LEU A 262 -19.12 15.66 -4.45
CA LEU A 262 -20.25 14.88 -4.96
C LEU A 262 -21.59 15.63 -4.92
N GLY A 263 -21.61 16.85 -4.39
CA GLY A 263 -22.86 17.62 -4.20
C GLY A 263 -23.84 16.91 -3.27
N LYS A 264 -23.34 16.32 -2.18
CA LYS A 264 -24.12 15.58 -1.18
C LYS A 264 -24.16 16.30 0.16
N ASP A 265 -25.23 16.05 0.91
CA ASP A 265 -25.46 16.64 2.22
C ASP A 265 -24.70 15.93 3.34
N GLU A 266 -24.24 16.70 4.34
CA GLU A 266 -23.49 16.19 5.51
C GLU A 266 -24.33 15.22 6.37
N SER A 267 -25.65 15.21 6.23
CA SER A 267 -26.52 14.22 6.91
C SER A 267 -26.20 12.77 6.56
N LEU A 268 -25.43 12.54 5.49
CA LEU A 268 -24.93 11.21 5.19
C LEU A 268 -23.84 10.73 6.17
N ILE A 269 -23.17 11.61 6.92
CA ILE A 269 -22.20 11.20 7.94
C ILE A 269 -22.93 10.52 9.09
N GLU A 270 -22.43 9.36 9.50
CA GLU A 270 -22.92 8.62 10.65
C GLU A 270 -21.74 8.30 11.57
N PHE A 271 -21.74 8.91 12.77
CA PHE A 271 -20.70 8.60 13.76
C PHE A 271 -20.94 7.20 14.34
N VAL A 272 -19.92 6.34 14.26
CA VAL A 272 -19.97 4.97 14.76
C VAL A 272 -18.96 4.77 15.88
N LYS A 273 -19.13 3.69 16.66
CA LYS A 273 -18.20 3.34 17.74
C LYS A 273 -16.77 3.23 17.22
N ASP A 274 -15.84 3.85 17.92
CA ASP A 274 -14.43 3.79 17.54
C ASP A 274 -13.85 2.37 17.71
N ARG A 275 -12.81 2.07 16.93
CA ARG A 275 -12.13 0.76 16.97
C ARG A 275 -11.09 0.71 18.10
N PRO A 276 -10.80 -0.46 18.67
CA PRO A 276 -9.71 -0.62 19.62
C PRO A 276 -8.37 -0.25 19.01
N GLY A 277 -7.50 0.41 19.79
CA GLY A 277 -6.16 0.77 19.34
C GLY A 277 -6.13 1.76 18.17
N HIS A 278 -7.12 2.65 18.08
CA HIS A 278 -7.18 3.65 17.02
C HIS A 278 -6.24 4.82 17.32
N ASP A 279 -5.10 4.85 16.67
CA ASP A 279 -4.12 5.92 16.80
C ASP A 279 -4.71 7.27 16.39
N LYS A 280 -4.40 8.30 17.19
CA LYS A 280 -4.96 9.65 16.94
C LYS A 280 -4.29 10.34 15.78
N ARG A 281 -2.96 10.26 15.66
CA ARG A 281 -2.21 10.95 14.61
C ARG A 281 -0.98 10.15 14.21
N TYR A 282 -0.75 10.05 12.89
CA TYR A 282 0.51 9.60 12.31
C TYR A 282 1.19 10.77 11.61
N SER A 283 2.50 10.88 11.78
CA SER A 283 3.30 11.88 11.07
C SER A 283 4.75 11.42 10.95
N ILE A 284 5.28 11.47 9.75
CA ILE A 284 6.68 11.14 9.45
C ILE A 284 7.33 12.26 8.64
N ASN A 285 8.64 12.41 8.81
CA ASN A 285 9.47 13.36 8.08
C ASN A 285 10.02 12.71 6.80
N SER A 286 10.01 13.41 5.69
CA SER A 286 10.49 12.94 4.37
C SER A 286 11.74 13.66 3.88
N ASP A 287 12.48 14.36 4.74
CA ASP A 287 13.65 15.15 4.32
C ASP A 287 14.72 14.30 3.66
N LYS A 288 14.86 13.04 4.08
CA LYS A 288 15.84 12.11 3.52
C LYS A 288 15.58 11.79 2.05
N ILE A 289 14.35 11.45 1.69
CA ILE A 289 14.01 11.19 0.28
C ILE A 289 13.96 12.47 -0.53
N ARG A 290 13.58 13.60 0.07
CA ARG A 290 13.62 14.93 -0.59
C ARG A 290 15.04 15.29 -1.02
N LYS A 291 16.08 14.94 -0.26
CA LYS A 291 17.50 15.11 -0.64
C LYS A 291 17.89 14.26 -1.86
N LEU A 292 17.16 13.20 -2.18
CA LEU A 292 17.35 12.42 -3.42
C LEU A 292 16.63 13.05 -4.63
N GLY A 293 15.86 14.13 -4.42
CA GLY A 293 15.12 14.84 -5.46
C GLY A 293 13.63 14.51 -5.53
N TRP A 294 13.08 13.77 -4.57
CA TRP A 294 11.64 13.54 -4.49
C TRP A 294 10.91 14.80 -3.98
N LYS A 295 9.75 15.04 -4.54
CA LYS A 295 8.76 16.01 -4.04
C LYS A 295 7.36 15.50 -4.36
N ASP A 296 6.41 15.81 -3.50
CA ASP A 296 5.00 15.69 -3.79
C ASP A 296 4.61 16.75 -4.84
N GLU A 297 3.83 16.35 -5.84
CA GLU A 297 3.42 17.24 -6.94
C GLU A 297 1.92 17.47 -6.95
N VAL A 298 1.16 16.66 -6.21
CA VAL A 298 -0.30 16.69 -6.21
C VAL A 298 -0.80 17.15 -4.82
N SER A 299 -1.49 18.30 -4.80
CA SER A 299 -2.15 18.77 -3.58
C SER A 299 -3.21 17.76 -3.09
N PHE A 300 -3.52 17.77 -1.79
CA PHE A 300 -4.56 16.88 -1.26
C PHE A 300 -5.90 17.09 -1.98
N GLU A 301 -6.29 18.33 -2.17
CA GLU A 301 -7.55 18.72 -2.80
C GLU A 301 -7.65 18.23 -4.26
N ASP A 302 -6.60 18.45 -5.05
CA ASP A 302 -6.54 17.96 -6.43
C ASP A 302 -6.55 16.43 -6.51
N GLY A 303 -5.76 15.78 -5.66
CA GLY A 303 -5.70 14.32 -5.60
C GLY A 303 -7.04 13.70 -5.18
N LEU A 304 -7.71 14.31 -4.19
CA LEU A 304 -9.02 13.84 -3.74
C LEU A 304 -10.07 14.03 -4.84
N LYS A 305 -10.08 15.18 -5.52
CA LYS A 305 -11.01 15.45 -6.65
C LYS A 305 -10.80 14.43 -7.77
N ARG A 306 -9.54 14.19 -8.20
CA ARG A 306 -9.22 13.16 -9.21
C ARG A 306 -9.65 11.77 -8.76
N THR A 307 -9.53 11.47 -7.46
CA THR A 307 -9.97 10.19 -6.90
C THR A 307 -11.49 10.06 -6.97
N VAL A 308 -12.24 11.10 -6.56
CA VAL A 308 -13.72 11.12 -6.66
C VAL A 308 -14.18 10.92 -8.10
N GLU A 309 -13.58 11.66 -9.04
CA GLU A 309 -13.88 11.55 -10.48
C GLU A 309 -13.62 10.13 -10.98
N TRP A 310 -12.47 9.55 -10.63
CA TRP A 310 -12.16 8.19 -11.04
C TRP A 310 -13.21 7.17 -10.55
N TYR A 311 -13.69 7.26 -9.30
CA TYR A 311 -14.74 6.35 -8.78
C TYR A 311 -16.08 6.57 -9.45
N LYS A 312 -16.42 7.81 -9.89
CA LYS A 312 -17.61 8.09 -10.69
C LYS A 312 -17.56 7.46 -12.08
N GLU A 313 -16.40 7.47 -12.70
CA GLU A 313 -16.20 6.94 -14.06
C GLU A 313 -16.03 5.41 -14.06
N ASN A 314 -15.51 4.81 -12.98
CA ASN A 314 -15.20 3.39 -12.89
C ASN A 314 -16.21 2.60 -12.05
N VAL A 315 -17.51 2.88 -12.27
CA VAL A 315 -18.62 2.29 -11.48
C VAL A 315 -18.63 0.75 -11.59
N GLU A 316 -18.43 0.20 -12.77
CA GLU A 316 -18.46 -1.25 -12.98
C GLU A 316 -17.30 -1.96 -12.27
N TRP A 317 -16.13 -1.32 -12.17
CA TRP A 317 -14.99 -1.88 -11.44
C TRP A 317 -15.32 -2.10 -9.96
N TRP A 318 -15.79 -1.08 -9.25
CA TRP A 318 -16.08 -1.24 -7.82
C TRP A 318 -17.39 -2.00 -7.56
N LYS A 319 -18.40 -1.96 -8.44
CA LYS A 319 -19.60 -2.81 -8.31
C LYS A 319 -19.26 -4.29 -8.31
N LYS A 320 -18.36 -4.73 -9.20
CA LYS A 320 -17.89 -6.13 -9.22
C LYS A 320 -17.27 -6.52 -7.88
N ILE A 321 -16.47 -5.65 -7.27
CA ILE A 321 -15.85 -5.89 -5.96
C ILE A 321 -16.92 -5.95 -4.86
N LEU A 322 -17.85 -4.98 -4.82
CA LEU A 322 -18.93 -4.97 -3.82
C LEU A 322 -19.83 -6.22 -3.90
N ASN A 323 -19.93 -6.83 -5.07
CA ASN A 323 -20.73 -8.05 -5.27
C ASN A 323 -20.03 -9.32 -4.81
N ARG A 324 -18.72 -9.30 -4.57
CA ARG A 324 -17.99 -10.47 -4.04
C ARG A 324 -18.52 -10.84 -2.66
N GLN A 325 -18.73 -12.13 -2.43
CA GLN A 325 -19.23 -12.62 -1.12
C GLN A 325 -18.30 -12.25 0.03
N SER A 326 -16.98 -12.26 -0.21
CA SER A 326 -15.96 -11.87 0.77
C SER A 326 -16.13 -10.41 1.24
N TYR A 327 -16.44 -9.48 0.29
CA TYR A 327 -16.71 -8.09 0.61
C TYR A 327 -18.01 -7.93 1.40
N LYS A 328 -19.10 -8.58 0.95
CA LYS A 328 -20.40 -8.52 1.63
C LYS A 328 -20.32 -9.03 3.07
N ASN A 329 -19.61 -10.13 3.29
CA ASN A 329 -19.40 -10.71 4.63
C ASN A 329 -18.60 -9.75 5.52
N TYR A 330 -17.51 -9.17 5.00
CA TYR A 330 -16.73 -8.18 5.73
C TYR A 330 -17.56 -6.95 6.10
N TYR A 331 -18.26 -6.33 5.12
CA TYR A 331 -19.07 -5.14 5.34
C TYR A 331 -20.18 -5.37 6.38
N LYS A 332 -20.87 -6.52 6.30
CA LYS A 332 -21.90 -6.91 7.28
C LYS A 332 -21.32 -7.05 8.70
N LYS A 333 -20.16 -7.71 8.82
CA LYS A 333 -19.50 -7.91 10.13
C LYS A 333 -19.06 -6.59 10.75
N GLN A 334 -18.57 -5.64 9.92
CA GLN A 334 -17.95 -4.39 10.40
C GLN A 334 -18.97 -3.30 10.70
N TYR A 335 -19.99 -3.13 9.85
CA TYR A 335 -20.88 -1.97 9.88
C TYR A 335 -22.38 -2.29 10.10
N ARG A 336 -22.76 -3.56 10.14
CA ARG A 336 -24.14 -3.98 10.42
C ARG A 336 -24.12 -4.90 11.62
N LYS A 337 -24.08 -4.29 12.80
CA LYS A 337 -24.40 -4.98 14.06
C LYS A 337 -25.87 -4.82 14.39
#